data_88aea915f88d5274a52561d8fa04c892
#
_entry.id   88aea915f88d5274a52561d8fa04c892
#
_cell.length_a   1.000
_cell.length_b   1.000
_cell.length_c   1.000
_cell.angle_alpha   90.00
_cell.angle_beta   90.00
_cell.angle_gamma   90.00
#
_symmetry.space_group_name_H-M   'P 1'
#
loop_
_entity.id
_entity.type
_entity.pdbx_description
1 polymer ?
#
loop_
_entity_poly.entity_id
_entity_poly.type
_entity_poly.pdbx_seq_one_letter_code
_entity_poly.pdbx_strand_id
1 'polypeptide(L)'
;LKPAAKGQTVYFNAWGGDAKINSYISWAGEILKQRYDITLVHVKLADTASAVSRLLAEKTAGRNRDGTIDLLWVNGENFAAMKRADLLQQQPWVTHLPNWQLTDPVALPAILSDFAEPTDGKESPWGRAQLVFAYDSARLPTPPRSAAALAQFIENNPGRFTFPQPPDFIGVSFLKQVLIELTDSHPALYGPVDEADFDAITAPLWAWLDAAKPHLWRRGTAYPQNYPVLRQLLGDGEVDIAMAFNPADASASIDRGELPDSVRTYIHDGGTLANVHFLAIPFNAAAVEGAQIVANFMLSPEAQIKKADSRIWGDPTVLSLPRLNAADQAGFMALPRGIATLSDAELGRSLAEPHPSWVPRLEMAWKQRYASGQ
;
A
#
# COMPACT_ATOMS: atom_id res chain seq x y z
N LEU A 1 -2.40 29.36 2.86
CA LEU A 1 -1.12 28.76 3.18
C LEU A 1 -0.02 29.81 3.01
N LYS A 2 0.86 29.95 3.94
CA LYS A 2 1.54 31.11 4.48
C LYS A 2 2.65 31.72 3.59
N PRO A 3 2.84 33.07 3.64
CA PRO A 3 4.00 33.75 3.06
C PRO A 3 5.36 33.18 3.51
N ALA A 4 5.41 32.55 4.71
CA ALA A 4 6.62 31.99 5.32
C ALA A 4 7.23 30.80 4.55
N ALA A 5 6.46 30.11 3.70
CA ALA A 5 6.97 28.96 2.94
C ALA A 5 7.63 29.33 1.61
N LYS A 6 7.46 30.59 1.16
CA LYS A 6 8.00 31.04 -0.12
C LYS A 6 9.52 30.96 -0.14
N GLY A 7 10.08 30.33 -1.17
CA GLY A 7 11.53 30.17 -1.32
C GLY A 7 12.11 28.97 -0.56
N GLN A 8 11.30 28.24 0.22
CA GLN A 8 11.79 27.07 0.95
C GLN A 8 12.14 25.90 -0.01
N THR A 9 13.14 25.15 0.39
CA THR A 9 13.43 23.83 -0.19
C THR A 9 12.90 22.75 0.74
N VAL A 10 12.09 21.82 0.20
CA VAL A 10 11.52 20.70 0.94
C VAL A 10 12.22 19.41 0.49
N TYR A 11 12.96 18.80 1.38
CA TYR A 11 13.58 17.48 1.16
C TYR A 11 12.56 16.37 1.44
N PHE A 12 11.99 15.87 0.35
CA PHE A 12 10.99 14.81 0.37
C PHE A 12 11.67 13.46 0.21
N ASN A 13 11.77 12.71 1.30
CA ASN A 13 12.31 11.36 1.32
C ASN A 13 11.18 10.37 0.98
N ALA A 14 11.31 9.70 -0.15
CA ALA A 14 10.28 8.81 -0.66
C ALA A 14 10.92 7.65 -1.43
N TRP A 15 10.26 6.50 -1.45
CA TRP A 15 10.69 5.36 -2.24
C TRP A 15 10.91 5.74 -3.71
N GLY A 16 12.03 5.33 -4.26
CA GLY A 16 12.49 5.72 -5.58
C GLY A 16 12.57 4.57 -6.59
N GLY A 17 12.01 3.40 -6.27
CA GLY A 17 12.15 2.19 -7.08
C GLY A 17 11.27 2.11 -8.34
N ASP A 18 10.39 3.08 -8.57
CA ASP A 18 9.49 3.09 -9.72
C ASP A 18 9.62 4.40 -10.52
N ALA A 19 9.87 4.28 -11.83
CA ALA A 19 10.07 5.43 -12.72
C ALA A 19 8.81 6.30 -12.88
N LYS A 20 7.61 5.71 -12.85
CA LYS A 20 6.34 6.43 -12.96
C LYS A 20 6.09 7.28 -11.71
N ILE A 21 6.31 6.70 -10.53
CA ILE A 21 6.20 7.42 -9.25
C ILE A 21 7.20 8.57 -9.20
N ASN A 22 8.45 8.31 -9.61
CA ASN A 22 9.48 9.35 -9.67
C ASN A 22 9.10 10.49 -10.61
N SER A 23 8.50 10.18 -11.78
CA SER A 23 8.03 11.18 -12.74
C SER A 23 6.87 12.00 -12.19
N TYR A 24 5.94 11.37 -11.45
CA TYR A 24 4.85 12.06 -10.79
C TYR A 24 5.36 13.05 -9.73
N ILE A 25 6.31 12.64 -8.90
CA ILE A 25 6.92 13.50 -7.87
C ILE A 25 7.65 14.68 -8.53
N SER A 26 8.37 14.45 -9.64
CA SER A 26 9.03 15.50 -10.41
C SER A 26 8.02 16.53 -10.95
N TRP A 27 6.94 16.07 -11.57
CA TRP A 27 5.86 16.93 -12.05
C TRP A 27 5.26 17.75 -10.90
N ALA A 28 4.99 17.16 -9.75
CA ALA A 28 4.50 17.88 -8.58
C ALA A 28 5.47 18.98 -8.15
N GLY A 29 6.77 18.70 -8.18
CA GLY A 29 7.82 19.68 -7.88
C GLY A 29 7.81 20.87 -8.84
N GLU A 30 7.58 20.66 -10.15
CA GLU A 30 7.46 21.75 -11.12
C GLU A 30 6.26 22.68 -10.81
N ILE A 31 5.10 22.09 -10.49
CA ILE A 31 3.91 22.87 -10.13
C ILE A 31 4.12 23.65 -8.82
N LEU A 32 4.71 23.00 -7.82
CA LEU A 32 5.01 23.63 -6.52
C LEU A 32 5.99 24.82 -6.69
N LYS A 33 7.00 24.67 -7.55
CA LYS A 33 7.92 25.76 -7.86
C LYS A 33 7.22 26.93 -8.53
N GLN A 34 6.38 26.66 -9.53
CA GLN A 34 5.67 27.71 -10.27
C GLN A 34 4.66 28.47 -9.41
N ARG A 35 3.88 27.77 -8.58
CA ARG A 35 2.75 28.37 -7.84
C ARG A 35 3.10 28.91 -6.48
N TYR A 36 4.05 28.27 -5.80
CA TYR A 36 4.35 28.58 -4.39
C TYR A 36 5.80 28.97 -4.17
N ASP A 37 6.64 28.94 -5.22
CA ASP A 37 8.09 29.14 -5.14
C ASP A 37 8.75 28.16 -4.15
N ILE A 38 8.22 26.91 -4.05
CA ILE A 38 8.79 25.83 -3.25
C ILE A 38 9.60 24.92 -4.15
N THR A 39 10.84 24.64 -3.76
CA THR A 39 11.69 23.66 -4.44
C THR A 39 11.51 22.31 -3.77
N LEU A 40 10.88 21.34 -4.45
CA LEU A 40 10.76 19.97 -3.98
C LEU A 40 11.96 19.14 -4.42
N VAL A 41 12.71 18.60 -3.47
CA VAL A 41 13.84 17.70 -3.73
C VAL A 41 13.45 16.28 -3.36
N HIS A 42 13.23 15.41 -4.35
CA HIS A 42 12.97 14.00 -4.12
C HIS A 42 14.27 13.28 -3.72
N VAL A 43 14.41 12.96 -2.45
CA VAL A 43 15.48 12.10 -1.92
C VAL A 43 14.99 10.65 -2.03
N LYS A 44 15.50 9.94 -3.04
CA LYS A 44 15.06 8.58 -3.35
C LYS A 44 15.57 7.58 -2.32
N LEU A 45 14.65 6.86 -1.70
CA LEU A 45 14.93 5.79 -0.76
C LEU A 45 14.77 4.43 -1.43
N ALA A 46 15.64 3.48 -1.09
CA ALA A 46 15.41 2.06 -1.36
C ALA A 46 14.49 1.44 -0.29
N ASP A 47 14.59 1.94 0.95
CA ASP A 47 13.82 1.50 2.10
C ASP A 47 13.58 2.68 3.06
N THR A 48 12.33 2.84 3.50
CA THR A 48 11.92 3.90 4.43
C THR A 48 12.57 3.75 5.81
N ALA A 49 12.88 2.54 6.27
CA ALA A 49 13.54 2.29 7.55
C ALA A 49 14.88 3.03 7.68
N SER A 50 15.59 3.24 6.57
CA SER A 50 16.84 4.02 6.55
C SER A 50 16.63 5.49 6.93
N ALA A 51 15.52 6.10 6.51
CA ALA A 51 15.16 7.47 6.89
C ALA A 51 14.75 7.55 8.36
N VAL A 52 14.00 6.58 8.86
CA VAL A 52 13.63 6.48 10.30
C VAL A 52 14.88 6.36 11.17
N SER A 53 15.82 5.51 10.78
CA SER A 53 17.11 5.35 11.48
C SER A 53 17.92 6.65 11.51
N ARG A 54 17.91 7.43 10.42
CA ARG A 54 18.56 8.76 10.35
C ARG A 54 17.92 9.73 11.32
N LEU A 55 16.58 9.82 11.34
CA LEU A 55 15.86 10.69 12.27
C LEU A 55 16.14 10.34 13.72
N LEU A 56 16.22 9.05 14.05
CA LEU A 56 16.59 8.59 15.39
C LEU A 56 18.02 9.01 15.76
N ALA A 57 18.96 8.89 14.82
CA ALA A 57 20.35 9.35 15.02
C ALA A 57 20.41 10.85 15.22
N GLU A 58 19.67 11.65 14.44
CA GLU A 58 19.59 13.12 14.62
C GLU A 58 19.03 13.47 16.00
N LYS A 59 17.98 12.81 16.46
CA LYS A 59 17.40 13.02 17.79
C LYS A 59 18.40 12.68 18.90
N THR A 60 19.06 11.54 18.77
CA THR A 60 20.08 11.10 19.73
C THR A 60 21.27 12.07 19.81
N ALA A 61 21.64 12.68 18.68
CA ALA A 61 22.66 13.72 18.60
C ALA A 61 22.18 15.11 19.08
N GLY A 62 20.94 15.24 19.55
CA GLY A 62 20.37 16.51 20.02
C GLY A 62 19.99 17.48 18.90
N ARG A 63 19.90 17.02 17.65
CA ARG A 63 19.47 17.84 16.50
C ARG A 63 17.95 17.98 16.47
N ASN A 64 17.44 18.88 17.30
CA ASN A 64 16.00 19.08 17.47
C ASN A 64 15.37 20.07 16.47
N ARG A 65 16.15 20.62 15.56
CA ARG A 65 15.74 21.54 14.48
C ARG A 65 16.73 21.45 13.33
N ASP A 66 16.35 22.01 12.18
CA ASP A 66 17.16 22.02 10.96
C ASP A 66 17.61 20.60 10.56
N GLY A 67 16.67 19.66 10.65
CA GLY A 67 16.86 18.28 10.25
C GLY A 67 17.11 18.11 8.75
N THR A 68 17.49 16.91 8.34
CA THR A 68 17.81 16.61 6.93
C THR A 68 16.60 16.12 6.13
N ILE A 69 15.45 15.90 6.79
CA ILE A 69 14.22 15.42 6.19
C ILE A 69 13.09 16.37 6.54
N ASP A 70 12.39 16.89 5.54
CA ASP A 70 11.25 17.78 5.74
C ASP A 70 9.91 17.07 5.57
N LEU A 71 9.86 16.11 4.65
CA LEU A 71 8.67 15.31 4.38
C LEU A 71 9.10 13.87 4.09
N LEU A 72 8.36 12.91 4.61
CA LEU A 72 8.64 11.48 4.46
C LEU A 72 7.39 10.73 4.00
N TRP A 73 7.51 9.95 2.94
CA TRP A 73 6.52 8.92 2.64
C TRP A 73 6.76 7.72 3.56
N VAL A 74 5.82 7.47 4.44
CA VAL A 74 5.94 6.46 5.49
C VAL A 74 4.62 5.71 5.64
N ASN A 75 4.68 4.49 6.09
CA ASN A 75 3.54 3.70 6.54
C ASN A 75 3.97 2.49 7.38
N GLY A 76 2.96 1.89 8.04
CA GLY A 76 3.08 0.63 8.77
C GLY A 76 4.02 0.71 9.95
N GLU A 77 4.91 -0.27 10.01
CA GLU A 77 5.87 -0.39 11.11
C GLU A 77 6.82 0.81 11.26
N ASN A 78 7.14 1.47 10.14
CA ASN A 78 7.99 2.66 10.15
C ASN A 78 7.29 3.84 10.83
N PHE A 79 5.98 4.05 10.53
CA PHE A 79 5.18 5.05 11.25
C PHE A 79 5.07 4.73 12.74
N ALA A 80 4.74 3.49 13.08
CA ALA A 80 4.68 3.05 14.46
C ALA A 80 6.02 3.26 15.21
N ALA A 81 7.15 3.00 14.55
CA ALA A 81 8.48 3.27 15.10
C ALA A 81 8.72 4.76 15.32
N MET A 82 8.36 5.61 14.34
CA MET A 82 8.47 7.07 14.47
C MET A 82 7.62 7.61 15.61
N LYS A 83 6.40 7.10 15.76
CA LYS A 83 5.47 7.50 16.83
C LYS A 83 6.02 7.13 18.21
N ARG A 84 6.49 5.89 18.40
CA ARG A 84 7.09 5.43 19.66
C ARG A 84 8.36 6.19 20.06
N ALA A 85 9.13 6.63 19.07
CA ALA A 85 10.38 7.36 19.31
C ALA A 85 10.21 8.88 19.31
N ASP A 86 8.97 9.40 19.24
CA ASP A 86 8.65 10.85 19.14
C ASP A 86 9.41 11.54 18.01
N LEU A 87 9.42 10.94 16.82
CA LEU A 87 10.10 11.46 15.63
C LEU A 87 9.17 12.27 14.71
N LEU A 88 7.91 12.46 15.10
CA LEU A 88 6.90 13.21 14.35
C LEU A 88 6.71 14.63 14.91
N GLN A 89 6.15 15.53 14.10
CA GLN A 89 5.68 16.82 14.61
C GLN A 89 4.76 16.60 15.83
N GLN A 90 4.96 17.39 16.87
CA GLN A 90 4.22 17.22 18.12
C GLN A 90 2.72 17.52 17.97
N GLN A 91 2.42 18.59 17.23
CA GLN A 91 1.04 19.03 17.02
C GLN A 91 0.41 18.37 15.80
N PRO A 92 -0.87 18.02 15.86
CA PRO A 92 -1.63 17.64 14.68
C PRO A 92 -1.62 18.77 13.64
N TRP A 93 -1.36 18.45 12.39
CA TRP A 93 -1.29 19.46 11.33
C TRP A 93 -2.17 19.13 10.12
N VAL A 94 -2.51 17.87 9.94
CA VAL A 94 -3.19 17.37 8.73
C VAL A 94 -4.61 17.91 8.60
N THR A 95 -5.36 17.93 9.70
CA THR A 95 -6.75 18.44 9.71
C THR A 95 -6.86 19.92 9.44
N HIS A 96 -5.74 20.66 9.51
CA HIS A 96 -5.65 22.07 9.17
C HIS A 96 -5.32 22.33 7.69
N LEU A 97 -5.04 21.28 6.92
CA LEU A 97 -4.81 21.41 5.48
C LEU A 97 -6.12 21.76 4.77
N PRO A 98 -6.15 22.77 3.89
CA PRO A 98 -7.38 23.15 3.17
C PRO A 98 -8.04 21.98 2.42
N ASN A 99 -7.24 21.11 1.80
CA ASN A 99 -7.76 20.00 1.02
C ASN A 99 -8.16 18.78 1.87
N TRP A 100 -7.87 18.77 3.18
CA TRP A 100 -8.37 17.73 4.09
C TRP A 100 -9.90 17.61 4.06
N GLN A 101 -10.63 18.72 3.94
CA GLN A 101 -12.09 18.73 3.86
C GLN A 101 -12.64 17.94 2.64
N LEU A 102 -11.83 17.68 1.63
CA LEU A 102 -12.20 16.90 0.44
C LEU A 102 -12.08 15.39 0.67
N THR A 103 -11.47 14.97 1.78
CA THR A 103 -11.49 13.58 2.23
C THR A 103 -12.77 13.28 3.02
N ASP A 104 -13.05 11.99 3.24
CA ASP A 104 -14.19 11.58 4.07
C ASP A 104 -13.78 10.47 5.03
N PRO A 105 -13.40 10.81 6.28
CA PRO A 105 -12.99 9.82 7.27
C PRO A 105 -14.10 8.82 7.66
N VAL A 106 -15.36 9.15 7.40
CA VAL A 106 -16.47 8.24 7.66
C VAL A 106 -16.58 7.20 6.55
N ALA A 107 -16.47 7.63 5.29
CA ALA A 107 -16.52 6.74 4.14
C ALA A 107 -15.21 5.94 3.94
N LEU A 108 -14.06 6.53 4.33
CA LEU A 108 -12.74 5.92 4.26
C LEU A 108 -12.01 6.02 5.61
N PRO A 109 -12.39 5.20 6.62
CA PRO A 109 -11.77 5.25 7.94
C PRO A 109 -10.26 4.98 7.93
N ALA A 110 -9.76 4.29 6.91
CA ALA A 110 -8.34 3.97 6.75
C ALA A 110 -7.42 5.22 6.70
N ILE A 111 -7.96 6.42 6.42
CA ILE A 111 -7.16 7.65 6.50
C ILE A 111 -6.88 8.14 7.93
N LEU A 112 -7.49 7.50 8.93
CA LEU A 112 -7.31 7.83 10.36
C LEU A 112 -6.33 6.89 11.07
N SER A 113 -5.92 5.81 10.41
CA SER A 113 -5.00 4.83 11.00
C SER A 113 -4.03 4.28 9.95
N ASP A 114 -2.79 4.09 10.35
CA ASP A 114 -1.78 3.43 9.55
C ASP A 114 -1.45 2.07 10.18
N PHE A 115 -1.85 0.97 9.50
CA PHE A 115 -1.72 -0.41 10.02
C PHE A 115 -2.19 -0.51 11.48
N ALA A 116 -3.42 -0.14 11.74
CA ALA A 116 -4.06 -0.10 13.07
C ALA A 116 -3.49 0.94 14.08
N GLU A 117 -2.39 1.62 13.76
CA GLU A 117 -1.89 2.74 14.57
C GLU A 117 -2.66 4.04 14.24
N PRO A 118 -3.29 4.73 15.19
CA PRO A 118 -3.94 6.00 14.94
C PRO A 118 -2.95 7.05 14.40
N THR A 119 -3.33 7.76 13.34
CA THR A 119 -2.48 8.81 12.75
C THR A 119 -2.38 10.04 13.65
N ASP A 120 -3.34 10.26 14.54
CA ASP A 120 -3.44 11.43 15.43
C ASP A 120 -3.31 12.78 14.70
N GLY A 121 -3.70 12.82 13.41
CA GLY A 121 -3.57 14.01 12.57
C GLY A 121 -2.12 14.40 12.23
N LYS A 122 -1.17 13.47 12.35
CA LYS A 122 0.26 13.67 12.09
C LYS A 122 0.75 13.09 10.76
N GLU A 123 -0.13 12.35 10.06
CA GLU A 123 0.10 11.80 8.73
C GLU A 123 -0.98 12.26 7.77
N SER A 124 -0.57 12.80 6.62
CA SER A 124 -1.46 13.20 5.55
C SER A 124 -1.63 12.07 4.56
N PRO A 125 -2.86 11.56 4.32
CA PRO A 125 -3.09 10.57 3.27
C PRO A 125 -2.83 11.21 1.90
N TRP A 126 -2.29 10.45 0.95
CA TRP A 126 -2.10 10.96 -0.41
C TRP A 126 -2.36 9.93 -1.51
N GLY A 127 -2.59 8.69 -1.13
CA GLY A 127 -2.96 7.62 -2.04
C GLY A 127 -3.39 6.39 -1.27
N ARG A 128 -3.91 5.40 -1.96
CA ARG A 128 -4.29 4.13 -1.38
C ARG A 128 -3.96 2.98 -2.30
N ALA A 129 -3.76 1.82 -1.69
CA ALA A 129 -3.55 0.56 -2.38
C ALA A 129 -4.53 -0.47 -1.85
N GLN A 130 -4.85 -1.47 -2.67
CA GLN A 130 -5.72 -2.57 -2.29
C GLN A 130 -5.21 -3.86 -2.92
N LEU A 131 -5.19 -4.92 -2.14
CA LEU A 131 -4.88 -6.25 -2.63
C LEU A 131 -5.94 -6.66 -3.64
N VAL A 132 -5.48 -7.03 -4.83
CA VAL A 132 -6.31 -7.57 -5.90
C VAL A 132 -5.69 -8.86 -6.39
N PHE A 133 -6.55 -9.74 -6.89
CA PHE A 133 -6.13 -10.96 -7.56
C PHE A 133 -6.26 -10.79 -9.07
N ALA A 134 -5.27 -11.23 -9.81
CA ALA A 134 -5.28 -11.26 -11.27
C ALA A 134 -5.40 -12.71 -11.75
N TYR A 135 -6.21 -12.95 -12.76
CA TYR A 135 -6.42 -14.27 -13.33
C TYR A 135 -6.53 -14.23 -14.86
N ASP A 136 -6.14 -15.30 -15.51
CA ASP A 136 -6.32 -15.43 -16.95
C ASP A 136 -7.73 -15.96 -17.26
N SER A 137 -8.61 -15.07 -17.71
CA SER A 137 -10.02 -15.42 -17.99
C SER A 137 -10.19 -16.41 -19.15
N ALA A 138 -9.18 -16.57 -20.01
CA ALA A 138 -9.20 -17.58 -21.06
C ALA A 138 -9.02 -19.00 -20.52
N ARG A 139 -8.33 -19.15 -19.38
CA ARG A 139 -8.07 -20.45 -18.73
C ARG A 139 -8.98 -20.70 -17.54
N LEU A 140 -9.33 -19.65 -16.80
CA LEU A 140 -10.15 -19.69 -15.60
C LEU A 140 -11.36 -18.75 -15.78
N PRO A 141 -12.50 -19.23 -16.32
CA PRO A 141 -13.67 -18.38 -16.58
C PRO A 141 -14.29 -17.77 -15.33
N THR A 142 -14.21 -18.46 -14.18
CA THR A 142 -14.78 -18.01 -12.91
C THR A 142 -13.73 -18.12 -11.81
N PRO A 143 -13.17 -17.02 -11.32
CA PRO A 143 -12.15 -17.05 -10.27
C PRO A 143 -12.75 -17.31 -8.88
N PRO A 144 -11.98 -17.93 -7.96
CA PRO A 144 -12.41 -18.17 -6.59
C PRO A 144 -12.44 -16.87 -5.79
N ARG A 145 -13.56 -16.53 -5.16
CA ARG A 145 -13.79 -15.25 -4.49
C ARG A 145 -13.77 -15.29 -2.96
N SER A 146 -13.07 -16.27 -2.40
CA SER A 146 -12.83 -16.40 -0.95
C SER A 146 -11.66 -17.32 -0.69
N ALA A 147 -11.08 -17.27 0.52
CA ALA A 147 -10.05 -18.21 0.94
C ALA A 147 -10.53 -19.67 0.87
N ALA A 148 -11.79 -19.93 1.20
CA ALA A 148 -12.39 -21.26 1.11
C ALA A 148 -12.53 -21.73 -0.36
N ALA A 149 -13.04 -20.87 -1.25
CA ALA A 149 -13.15 -21.17 -2.68
C ALA A 149 -11.77 -21.33 -3.33
N LEU A 150 -10.78 -20.55 -2.88
CA LEU A 150 -9.40 -20.66 -3.34
C LEU A 150 -8.78 -22.00 -2.94
N ALA A 151 -9.05 -22.50 -1.72
CA ALA A 151 -8.61 -23.84 -1.31
C ALA A 151 -9.18 -24.93 -2.23
N GLN A 152 -10.47 -24.88 -2.56
CA GLN A 152 -11.10 -25.80 -3.49
C GLN A 152 -10.50 -25.71 -4.90
N PHE A 153 -10.23 -24.49 -5.38
CA PHE A 153 -9.55 -24.29 -6.66
C PHE A 153 -8.17 -24.94 -6.68
N ILE A 154 -7.37 -24.73 -5.62
CA ILE A 154 -6.02 -25.28 -5.49
C ILE A 154 -6.06 -26.82 -5.50
N GLU A 155 -6.95 -27.42 -4.74
CA GLU A 155 -7.11 -28.87 -4.68
C GLU A 155 -7.52 -29.48 -6.04
N ASN A 156 -8.46 -28.84 -6.74
CA ASN A 156 -8.98 -29.29 -8.02
C ASN A 156 -8.05 -28.98 -9.21
N ASN A 157 -7.11 -28.04 -9.06
CA ASN A 157 -6.19 -27.60 -10.10
C ASN A 157 -4.74 -27.58 -9.58
N PRO A 158 -4.16 -28.75 -9.26
CA PRO A 158 -2.84 -28.81 -8.66
C PRO A 158 -1.78 -28.18 -9.56
N GLY A 159 -0.89 -27.41 -8.95
CA GLY A 159 0.18 -26.70 -9.62
C GLY A 159 -0.22 -25.35 -10.21
N ARG A 160 -1.50 -24.95 -10.16
CA ARG A 160 -2.00 -23.74 -10.85
C ARG A 160 -2.05 -22.49 -9.97
N PHE A 161 -1.62 -22.56 -8.71
CA PHE A 161 -1.57 -21.45 -7.78
C PHE A 161 -0.30 -21.48 -6.93
N THR A 162 0.21 -20.30 -6.64
CA THR A 162 1.24 -20.05 -5.63
C THR A 162 1.18 -18.60 -5.17
N PHE A 163 2.04 -18.22 -4.23
CA PHE A 163 2.22 -16.86 -3.72
C PHE A 163 3.69 -16.60 -3.45
N PRO A 164 4.15 -15.34 -3.41
CA PRO A 164 5.55 -15.04 -3.11
C PRO A 164 5.90 -15.45 -1.69
N GLN A 165 7.12 -15.93 -1.50
CA GLN A 165 7.58 -16.28 -0.15
C GLN A 165 7.75 -15.03 0.71
N PRO A 166 7.34 -15.06 2.00
CA PRO A 166 7.77 -14.04 2.95
C PRO A 166 9.31 -13.94 3.01
N PRO A 167 9.91 -12.74 3.17
CA PRO A 167 9.27 -11.49 3.58
C PRO A 167 8.75 -10.61 2.42
N ASP A 168 8.54 -11.13 1.21
CA ASP A 168 7.92 -10.34 0.14
C ASP A 168 6.59 -9.75 0.62
N PHE A 169 6.38 -8.45 0.35
CA PHE A 169 5.21 -7.73 0.81
C PHE A 169 3.88 -8.36 0.35
N ILE A 170 3.82 -8.83 -0.91
CA ILE A 170 2.63 -9.50 -1.45
C ILE A 170 2.43 -10.87 -0.79
N GLY A 171 3.51 -11.61 -0.54
CA GLY A 171 3.44 -12.88 0.16
C GLY A 171 2.88 -12.72 1.58
N VAL A 172 3.37 -11.76 2.34
CA VAL A 172 2.86 -11.48 3.69
C VAL A 172 1.42 -10.96 3.64
N SER A 173 1.09 -10.12 2.65
CA SER A 173 -0.28 -9.62 2.46
C SER A 173 -1.25 -10.75 2.15
N PHE A 174 -0.84 -11.75 1.37
CA PHE A 174 -1.64 -12.95 1.14
C PHE A 174 -1.89 -13.74 2.42
N LEU A 175 -0.87 -13.95 3.26
CA LEU A 175 -1.05 -14.61 4.56
C LEU A 175 -2.04 -13.86 5.45
N LYS A 176 -1.93 -12.53 5.52
CA LYS A 176 -2.86 -11.68 6.27
C LYS A 176 -4.28 -11.77 5.72
N GLN A 177 -4.45 -11.71 4.40
CA GLN A 177 -5.77 -11.83 3.75
C GLN A 177 -6.45 -13.14 4.13
N VAL A 178 -5.75 -14.26 3.99
CA VAL A 178 -6.29 -15.59 4.34
C VAL A 178 -6.61 -15.67 5.83
N LEU A 179 -5.72 -15.21 6.71
CA LEU A 179 -5.93 -15.19 8.15
C LEU A 179 -7.18 -14.39 8.55
N ILE A 180 -7.35 -13.19 8.00
CA ILE A 180 -8.50 -12.33 8.27
C ILE A 180 -9.80 -13.01 7.85
N GLU A 181 -9.85 -13.62 6.67
CA GLU A 181 -11.04 -14.32 6.19
C GLU A 181 -11.37 -15.53 7.05
N LEU A 182 -10.39 -16.37 7.38
CA LEU A 182 -10.60 -17.60 8.16
C LEU A 182 -10.96 -17.35 9.62
N THR A 183 -10.65 -16.16 10.13
CA THR A 183 -10.93 -15.77 11.53
C THR A 183 -12.05 -14.73 11.63
N ASP A 184 -12.74 -14.43 10.54
CA ASP A 184 -13.78 -13.39 10.47
C ASP A 184 -13.33 -12.06 11.10
N SER A 185 -12.15 -11.59 10.68
CA SER A 185 -11.54 -10.35 11.19
C SER A 185 -11.36 -10.35 12.72
N HIS A 186 -10.75 -11.40 13.27
CA HIS A 186 -10.58 -11.55 14.72
C HIS A 186 -10.03 -10.27 15.36
N PRO A 187 -10.66 -9.73 16.41
CA PRO A 187 -10.30 -8.43 16.99
C PRO A 187 -8.84 -8.31 17.44
N ALA A 188 -8.23 -9.40 17.91
CA ALA A 188 -6.82 -9.39 18.33
C ALA A 188 -5.85 -9.05 17.19
N LEU A 189 -6.22 -9.23 15.91
CA LEU A 189 -5.37 -8.85 14.77
C LEU A 189 -5.12 -7.34 14.71
N TYR A 190 -5.99 -6.53 15.30
CA TYR A 190 -5.91 -5.06 15.24
C TYR A 190 -5.26 -4.44 16.49
N GLY A 191 -4.76 -5.25 17.39
CA GLY A 191 -3.90 -4.86 18.51
C GLY A 191 -2.52 -5.49 18.41
N PRO A 192 -1.57 -5.09 19.27
CA PRO A 192 -0.26 -5.73 19.36
C PRO A 192 -0.40 -7.25 19.52
N VAL A 193 0.48 -7.99 18.83
CA VAL A 193 0.47 -9.45 18.93
C VAL A 193 0.73 -9.88 20.37
N ASP A 194 -0.12 -10.77 20.89
CA ASP A 194 0.13 -11.48 22.14
C ASP A 194 0.71 -12.86 21.82
N GLU A 195 1.92 -13.12 22.35
CA GLU A 195 2.61 -14.38 22.12
C GLU A 195 1.83 -15.59 22.66
N ALA A 196 1.03 -15.40 23.73
CA ALA A 196 0.24 -16.45 24.32
C ALA A 196 -0.92 -16.90 23.41
N ASP A 197 -1.48 -15.99 22.62
CA ASP A 197 -2.64 -16.23 21.76
C ASP A 197 -2.27 -16.45 20.29
N PHE A 198 -1.04 -16.14 19.90
CA PHE A 198 -0.60 -16.17 18.51
C PHE A 198 -0.89 -17.50 17.81
N ASP A 199 -0.52 -18.62 18.43
CA ASP A 199 -0.69 -19.94 17.85
C ASP A 199 -2.17 -20.30 17.68
N ALA A 200 -3.01 -19.97 18.65
CA ALA A 200 -4.44 -20.23 18.60
C ALA A 200 -5.13 -19.41 17.49
N ILE A 201 -4.79 -18.13 17.38
CA ILE A 201 -5.37 -17.23 16.38
C ILE A 201 -4.92 -17.61 14.96
N THR A 202 -3.66 -18.02 14.79
CA THR A 202 -3.12 -18.36 13.48
C THR A 202 -3.33 -19.80 13.06
N ALA A 203 -3.81 -20.69 13.95
CA ALA A 203 -4.04 -22.10 13.64
C ALA A 203 -4.87 -22.34 12.38
N PRO A 204 -5.97 -21.61 12.11
CA PRO A 204 -6.74 -21.79 10.86
C PRO A 204 -5.92 -21.50 9.59
N LEU A 205 -5.03 -20.48 9.63
CA LEU A 205 -4.15 -20.17 8.52
C LEU A 205 -3.19 -21.31 8.21
N TRP A 206 -2.55 -21.86 9.25
CA TRP A 206 -1.59 -22.94 9.06
C TRP A 206 -2.26 -24.22 8.58
N ALA A 207 -3.44 -24.53 9.12
CA ALA A 207 -4.23 -25.69 8.64
C ALA A 207 -4.62 -25.53 7.16
N TRP A 208 -5.01 -24.32 6.74
CA TRP A 208 -5.32 -24.00 5.35
C TRP A 208 -4.10 -24.18 4.43
N LEU A 209 -2.93 -23.65 4.85
CA LEU A 209 -1.68 -23.75 4.09
C LEU A 209 -1.16 -25.19 4.03
N ASP A 210 -1.24 -25.95 5.13
CA ASP A 210 -0.83 -27.37 5.15
C ASP A 210 -1.66 -28.21 4.19
N ALA A 211 -2.97 -27.97 4.13
CA ALA A 211 -3.85 -28.63 3.16
C ALA A 211 -3.57 -28.22 1.71
N ALA A 212 -3.30 -26.92 1.48
CA ALA A 212 -3.04 -26.41 0.15
C ALA A 212 -1.65 -26.81 -0.40
N LYS A 213 -0.64 -26.91 0.46
CA LYS A 213 0.77 -27.07 0.08
C LYS A 213 1.03 -28.17 -0.95
N PRO A 214 0.54 -29.42 -0.83
CA PRO A 214 0.82 -30.48 -1.80
C PRO A 214 0.24 -30.20 -3.19
N HIS A 215 -0.70 -29.26 -3.30
CA HIS A 215 -1.39 -28.87 -4.53
C HIS A 215 -0.91 -27.53 -5.10
N LEU A 216 -0.01 -26.83 -4.41
CA LEU A 216 0.59 -25.58 -4.91
C LEU A 216 1.54 -25.86 -6.10
N TRP A 217 1.87 -24.81 -6.85
CA TRP A 217 2.93 -24.84 -7.84
C TRP A 217 4.19 -25.51 -7.26
N ARG A 218 4.79 -26.40 -8.04
CA ARG A 218 5.92 -27.24 -7.61
C ARG A 218 5.66 -28.00 -6.30
N ARG A 219 4.40 -28.33 -6.02
CA ARG A 219 3.97 -29.04 -4.80
C ARG A 219 4.38 -28.31 -3.49
N GLY A 220 4.48 -26.99 -3.52
CA GLY A 220 4.90 -26.21 -2.37
C GLY A 220 6.33 -26.48 -1.89
N THR A 221 7.20 -27.02 -2.76
CA THR A 221 8.64 -27.19 -2.48
C THR A 221 9.46 -25.95 -2.87
N ALA A 222 8.88 -25.06 -3.68
CA ALA A 222 9.46 -23.79 -4.05
C ALA A 222 8.34 -22.73 -4.14
N TYR A 223 8.71 -21.49 -3.89
CA TYR A 223 7.83 -20.32 -3.97
C TYR A 223 8.50 -19.22 -4.79
N PRO A 224 7.75 -18.37 -5.50
CA PRO A 224 8.31 -17.19 -6.14
C PRO A 224 9.05 -16.34 -5.10
N GLN A 225 10.23 -15.87 -5.46
CA GLN A 225 11.05 -15.06 -4.55
C GLN A 225 10.39 -13.71 -4.23
N ASN A 226 9.63 -13.18 -5.21
CA ASN A 226 8.98 -11.88 -5.10
C ASN A 226 7.79 -11.78 -6.04
N TYR A 227 7.05 -10.67 -5.94
CA TYR A 227 5.91 -10.39 -6.78
C TYR A 227 6.21 -10.37 -8.30
N PRO A 228 7.29 -9.74 -8.82
CA PRO A 228 7.60 -9.80 -10.26
C PRO A 228 7.71 -11.22 -10.81
N VAL A 229 8.29 -12.13 -10.05
CA VAL A 229 8.38 -13.56 -10.45
C VAL A 229 7.00 -14.20 -10.49
N LEU A 230 6.12 -13.93 -9.51
CA LEU A 230 4.74 -14.43 -9.53
C LEU A 230 3.98 -13.92 -10.77
N ARG A 231 4.10 -12.63 -11.11
CA ARG A 231 3.49 -12.06 -12.30
C ARG A 231 3.99 -12.73 -13.58
N GLN A 232 5.29 -13.01 -13.67
CA GLN A 232 5.86 -13.75 -14.79
C GLN A 232 5.25 -15.14 -14.91
N LEU A 233 5.09 -15.88 -13.81
CA LEU A 233 4.45 -17.22 -13.83
C LEU A 233 3.02 -17.16 -14.38
N LEU A 234 2.26 -16.10 -14.06
CA LEU A 234 0.94 -15.88 -14.66
C LEU A 234 1.04 -15.61 -16.16
N GLY A 235 1.95 -14.73 -16.57
CA GLY A 235 2.20 -14.42 -17.98
C GLY A 235 2.62 -15.62 -18.80
N ASP A 236 3.48 -16.47 -18.25
CA ASP A 236 3.98 -17.69 -18.88
C ASP A 236 2.94 -18.84 -18.84
N GLY A 237 1.84 -18.65 -18.12
CA GLY A 237 0.79 -19.65 -18.00
C GLY A 237 1.13 -20.82 -17.08
N GLU A 238 2.12 -20.70 -16.23
CA GLU A 238 2.44 -21.70 -15.20
C GLU A 238 1.44 -21.70 -14.06
N VAL A 239 0.89 -20.53 -13.71
CA VAL A 239 -0.22 -20.40 -12.76
C VAL A 239 -1.40 -19.67 -13.41
N ASP A 240 -2.58 -19.80 -12.83
CA ASP A 240 -3.80 -19.17 -13.33
C ASP A 240 -4.22 -17.94 -12.54
N ILE A 241 -3.65 -17.76 -11.34
CA ILE A 241 -3.95 -16.66 -10.44
C ILE A 241 -2.64 -16.09 -9.89
N ALA A 242 -2.54 -14.77 -9.92
CA ALA A 242 -1.51 -13.98 -9.22
C ALA A 242 -2.20 -12.91 -8.37
N MET A 243 -1.44 -12.09 -7.68
CA MET A 243 -1.96 -11.00 -6.87
C MET A 243 -1.02 -9.79 -6.88
N ALA A 244 -1.58 -8.61 -6.67
CA ALA A 244 -0.85 -7.36 -6.59
C ALA A 244 -1.51 -6.44 -5.56
N PHE A 245 -0.77 -5.47 -5.04
CA PHE A 245 -1.34 -4.46 -4.14
C PHE A 245 -1.69 -3.15 -4.86
N ASN A 246 -1.36 -3.04 -6.14
CA ASN A 246 -1.81 -1.95 -7.00
C ASN A 246 -2.94 -2.44 -7.92
N PRO A 247 -4.17 -1.91 -7.79
CA PRO A 247 -5.30 -2.31 -8.64
C PRO A 247 -5.10 -2.10 -10.14
N ALA A 248 -4.19 -1.21 -10.55
CA ALA A 248 -3.88 -0.94 -11.95
C ALA A 248 -2.77 -1.83 -12.53
N ASP A 249 -2.13 -2.67 -11.71
CA ASP A 249 -0.92 -3.41 -12.12
C ASP A 249 -1.16 -4.36 -13.30
N ALA A 250 -2.25 -5.12 -13.29
CA ALA A 250 -2.56 -6.06 -14.37
C ALA A 250 -2.73 -5.35 -15.70
N SER A 251 -3.46 -4.22 -15.74
CA SER A 251 -3.62 -3.43 -16.96
C SER A 251 -2.30 -2.86 -17.45
N ALA A 252 -1.49 -2.31 -16.55
CA ALA A 252 -0.18 -1.79 -16.90
C ALA A 252 0.77 -2.90 -17.43
N SER A 253 0.64 -4.12 -16.90
CA SER A 253 1.42 -5.27 -17.35
C SER A 253 0.94 -5.80 -18.72
N ILE A 254 -0.35 -5.75 -19.00
CA ILE A 254 -0.90 -6.04 -20.34
C ILE A 254 -0.37 -5.01 -21.35
N ASP A 255 -0.42 -3.72 -21.02
CA ASP A 255 0.07 -2.65 -21.90
C ASP A 255 1.56 -2.78 -22.24
N ARG A 256 2.35 -3.39 -21.34
CA ARG A 256 3.77 -3.69 -21.58
C ARG A 256 4.02 -5.02 -22.28
N GLY A 257 2.98 -5.81 -22.56
CA GLY A 257 3.10 -7.14 -23.13
C GLY A 257 3.63 -8.21 -22.17
N GLU A 258 3.60 -7.96 -20.87
CA GLU A 258 4.04 -8.91 -19.83
C GLU A 258 2.93 -9.89 -19.43
N LEU A 259 1.67 -9.51 -19.63
CA LEU A 259 0.50 -10.35 -19.42
C LEU A 259 -0.37 -10.39 -20.68
N PRO A 260 -1.06 -11.52 -20.95
CA PRO A 260 -2.00 -11.60 -22.07
C PRO A 260 -3.24 -10.73 -21.86
N ASP A 261 -3.87 -10.30 -22.95
CA ASP A 261 -5.08 -9.46 -22.97
C ASP A 261 -6.30 -10.10 -22.27
N SER A 262 -6.26 -11.41 -22.06
CA SER A 262 -7.28 -12.17 -21.34
C SER A 262 -7.23 -12.02 -19.83
N VAL A 263 -6.17 -11.46 -19.26
CA VAL A 263 -6.05 -11.26 -17.82
C VAL A 263 -7.07 -10.23 -17.33
N ARG A 264 -7.69 -10.55 -16.20
CA ARG A 264 -8.66 -9.70 -15.49
C ARG A 264 -8.31 -9.66 -14.01
N THR A 265 -8.89 -8.71 -13.31
CA THR A 265 -8.69 -8.51 -11.87
C THR A 265 -9.99 -8.77 -11.11
N TYR A 266 -9.88 -9.28 -9.90
CA TYR A 266 -11.01 -9.49 -9.01
C TYR A 266 -10.61 -9.31 -7.56
N ILE A 267 -11.59 -9.19 -6.68
CA ILE A 267 -11.42 -9.20 -5.23
C ILE A 267 -12.23 -10.35 -4.63
N HIS A 268 -11.96 -10.69 -3.38
CA HIS A 268 -12.79 -11.61 -2.63
C HIS A 268 -14.10 -10.93 -2.18
N ASP A 269 -15.18 -11.70 -2.09
CA ASP A 269 -16.52 -11.17 -1.79
C ASP A 269 -16.59 -10.49 -0.41
N GLY A 270 -15.82 -10.97 0.56
CA GLY A 270 -15.68 -10.36 1.89
C GLY A 270 -14.85 -9.08 1.92
N GLY A 271 -14.26 -8.69 0.79
CA GLY A 271 -13.30 -7.60 0.67
C GLY A 271 -11.85 -8.07 0.69
N THR A 272 -10.95 -7.18 0.35
CA THR A 272 -9.51 -7.44 0.39
C THR A 272 -8.77 -6.35 1.16
N LEU A 273 -7.59 -6.67 1.66
CA LEU A 273 -6.71 -5.76 2.37
C LEU A 273 -6.49 -4.48 1.57
N ALA A 274 -6.60 -3.34 2.26
CA ALA A 274 -6.26 -2.04 1.70
C ALA A 274 -5.48 -1.23 2.73
N ASN A 275 -4.59 -0.38 2.23
CA ASN A 275 -3.90 0.60 3.05
C ASN A 275 -3.87 1.96 2.36
N VAL A 276 -3.48 2.97 3.12
CA VAL A 276 -3.32 4.35 2.66
C VAL A 276 -1.84 4.67 2.66
N HIS A 277 -1.40 5.43 1.66
CA HIS A 277 -0.06 6.00 1.64
C HIS A 277 -0.08 7.31 2.40
N PHE A 278 0.89 7.51 3.28
CA PHE A 278 0.94 8.69 4.14
C PHE A 278 2.20 9.50 3.93
N LEU A 279 2.07 10.80 4.21
CA LEU A 279 3.16 11.77 4.30
C LEU A 279 3.24 12.28 5.73
N ALA A 280 4.42 12.14 6.34
CA ALA A 280 4.69 12.63 7.68
C ALA A 280 5.75 13.74 7.67
N ILE A 281 5.64 14.66 8.60
CA ILE A 281 6.65 15.72 8.83
C ILE A 281 7.43 15.34 10.09
N PRO A 282 8.77 15.16 9.99
CA PRO A 282 9.60 14.86 11.15
C PRO A 282 9.64 15.98 12.20
N PHE A 283 9.95 15.60 13.45
CA PHE A 283 9.98 16.51 14.61
C PHE A 283 10.91 17.72 14.42
N ASN A 284 12.00 17.56 13.68
CA ASN A 284 13.05 18.55 13.48
C ASN A 284 13.14 19.09 12.06
N ALA A 285 12.09 18.92 11.24
CA ALA A 285 12.06 19.40 9.87
C ALA A 285 12.42 20.89 9.77
N ALA A 286 13.24 21.25 8.80
CA ALA A 286 13.68 22.64 8.56
C ALA A 286 12.61 23.46 7.83
N ALA A 287 11.83 22.84 6.94
CA ALA A 287 10.84 23.49 6.08
C ALA A 287 9.41 23.00 6.37
N VAL A 288 8.94 23.12 7.61
CA VAL A 288 7.63 22.60 8.05
C VAL A 288 6.47 23.20 7.23
N GLU A 289 6.47 24.54 7.03
CA GLU A 289 5.42 25.20 6.25
C GLU A 289 5.43 24.77 4.78
N GLY A 290 6.61 24.63 4.20
CA GLY A 290 6.78 24.10 2.85
C GLY A 290 6.28 22.66 2.73
N ALA A 291 6.62 21.81 3.68
CA ALA A 291 6.17 20.43 3.73
C ALA A 291 4.63 20.31 3.84
N GLN A 292 3.99 21.18 4.64
CA GLN A 292 2.53 21.26 4.72
C GLN A 292 1.90 21.70 3.39
N ILE A 293 2.52 22.63 2.66
CA ILE A 293 2.03 23.03 1.33
C ILE A 293 2.17 21.87 0.34
N VAL A 294 3.30 21.16 0.35
CA VAL A 294 3.49 19.97 -0.48
C VAL A 294 2.41 18.93 -0.17
N ALA A 295 2.20 18.58 1.09
CA ALA A 295 1.17 17.62 1.49
C ALA A 295 -0.24 18.07 1.08
N ASN A 296 -0.57 19.36 1.24
CA ASN A 296 -1.85 19.89 0.80
C ASN A 296 -2.00 19.86 -0.73
N PHE A 297 -0.94 20.12 -1.49
CA PHE A 297 -0.97 19.98 -2.95
C PHE A 297 -1.20 18.53 -3.36
N MET A 298 -0.51 17.57 -2.71
CA MET A 298 -0.72 16.13 -2.97
C MET A 298 -2.16 15.66 -2.69
N LEU A 299 -2.89 16.36 -1.81
CA LEU A 299 -4.33 16.17 -1.56
C LEU A 299 -5.24 16.97 -2.51
N SER A 300 -4.69 17.79 -3.41
CA SER A 300 -5.55 18.54 -4.35
C SER A 300 -6.20 17.62 -5.38
N PRO A 301 -7.40 17.96 -5.88
CA PRO A 301 -8.03 17.21 -6.98
C PRO A 301 -7.11 17.04 -8.19
N GLU A 302 -6.40 18.12 -8.58
CA GLU A 302 -5.44 18.09 -9.69
C GLU A 302 -4.34 17.03 -9.49
N ALA A 303 -3.71 17.01 -8.32
CA ALA A 303 -2.66 16.05 -8.01
C ALA A 303 -3.18 14.63 -7.91
N GLN A 304 -4.37 14.45 -7.35
CA GLN A 304 -5.03 13.16 -7.20
C GLN A 304 -5.53 12.60 -8.55
N ILE A 305 -6.10 13.43 -9.43
CA ILE A 305 -6.48 13.03 -10.80
C ILE A 305 -5.23 12.61 -11.58
N LYS A 306 -4.16 13.40 -11.52
CA LYS A 306 -2.89 13.08 -12.19
C LYS A 306 -2.33 11.74 -11.72
N LYS A 307 -2.37 11.50 -10.41
CA LYS A 307 -1.86 10.29 -9.79
C LYS A 307 -2.71 9.05 -10.13
N ALA A 308 -4.03 9.20 -10.20
CA ALA A 308 -4.96 8.12 -10.51
C ALA A 308 -4.94 7.70 -11.98
N ASP A 309 -4.38 8.51 -12.88
CA ASP A 309 -4.20 8.13 -14.28
C ASP A 309 -3.24 6.94 -14.40
N SER A 310 -3.70 5.81 -14.92
CA SER A 310 -2.94 4.57 -15.07
C SER A 310 -1.70 4.72 -15.97
N ARG A 311 -1.70 5.72 -16.86
CA ARG A 311 -0.55 6.06 -17.72
C ARG A 311 0.56 6.75 -16.92
N ILE A 312 0.22 7.40 -15.81
CA ILE A 312 1.14 8.14 -14.93
C ILE A 312 1.57 7.26 -13.76
N TRP A 313 0.62 6.87 -12.90
CA TRP A 313 0.86 5.98 -11.76
C TRP A 313 -0.25 4.93 -11.63
N GLY A 314 -1.51 5.36 -11.62
CA GLY A 314 -2.66 4.48 -11.44
C GLY A 314 -3.01 4.24 -9.97
N ASP A 315 -2.56 5.10 -9.07
CA ASP A 315 -2.82 4.98 -7.63
C ASP A 315 -4.17 5.61 -7.27
N PRO A 316 -5.12 4.86 -6.67
CA PRO A 316 -6.46 5.37 -6.36
C PRO A 316 -6.45 6.56 -5.42
N THR A 317 -7.46 7.41 -5.57
CA THR A 317 -7.58 8.64 -4.77
C THR A 317 -8.03 8.38 -3.34
N VAL A 318 -7.56 9.23 -2.41
CA VAL A 318 -8.06 9.32 -1.03
C VAL A 318 -9.16 10.37 -0.86
N LEU A 319 -9.52 11.08 -1.94
CA LEU A 319 -10.58 12.08 -1.92
C LEU A 319 -11.96 11.41 -2.01
N SER A 320 -12.93 12.04 -1.38
CA SER A 320 -14.34 11.67 -1.50
C SER A 320 -14.93 12.35 -2.73
N LEU A 321 -15.20 11.59 -3.79
CA LEU A 321 -15.77 12.15 -5.03
C LEU A 321 -17.04 12.99 -4.79
N PRO A 322 -17.99 12.60 -3.91
CA PRO A 322 -19.16 13.43 -3.61
C PRO A 322 -18.85 14.79 -2.99
N ARG A 323 -17.66 14.97 -2.41
CA ARG A 323 -17.22 16.26 -1.82
C ARG A 323 -16.52 17.18 -2.82
N LEU A 324 -16.26 16.68 -4.03
CA LEU A 324 -15.61 17.45 -5.09
C LEU A 324 -16.64 18.25 -5.88
N ASN A 325 -16.21 19.35 -6.51
CA ASN A 325 -17.02 20.06 -7.48
C ASN A 325 -17.23 19.23 -8.76
N ALA A 326 -18.19 19.62 -9.60
CA ALA A 326 -18.55 18.87 -10.79
C ALA A 326 -17.41 18.72 -11.81
N ALA A 327 -16.53 19.71 -11.93
CA ALA A 327 -15.40 19.68 -12.85
C ALA A 327 -14.35 18.63 -12.39
N ASP A 328 -14.03 18.59 -11.10
CA ASP A 328 -13.10 17.63 -10.54
C ASP A 328 -13.67 16.20 -10.59
N GLN A 329 -14.97 16.02 -10.30
CA GLN A 329 -15.63 14.73 -10.47
C GLN A 329 -15.54 14.25 -11.93
N ALA A 330 -15.82 15.13 -12.90
CA ALA A 330 -15.69 14.82 -14.31
C ALA A 330 -14.25 14.45 -14.70
N GLY A 331 -13.25 15.11 -14.10
CA GLY A 331 -11.83 14.78 -14.27
C GLY A 331 -11.51 13.33 -13.88
N PHE A 332 -11.99 12.86 -12.74
CA PHE A 332 -11.84 11.45 -12.32
C PHE A 332 -12.60 10.48 -13.24
N MET A 333 -13.83 10.85 -13.65
CA MET A 333 -14.65 10.01 -14.52
C MET A 333 -14.06 9.86 -15.93
N ALA A 334 -13.31 10.85 -16.41
CA ALA A 334 -12.66 10.84 -17.71
C ALA A 334 -11.35 10.05 -17.75
N LEU A 335 -10.85 9.59 -16.61
CA LEU A 335 -9.59 8.82 -16.54
C LEU A 335 -9.71 7.50 -17.31
N PRO A 336 -8.73 7.16 -18.15
CA PRO A 336 -8.71 5.87 -18.81
C PRO A 336 -8.55 4.78 -17.76
N ARG A 337 -9.45 3.79 -17.79
CA ARG A 337 -9.30 2.55 -17.06
C ARG A 337 -8.73 1.49 -17.99
N GLY A 338 -7.67 0.83 -17.55
CA GLY A 338 -7.16 -0.33 -18.27
C GLY A 338 -8.16 -1.48 -18.28
N ILE A 339 -8.01 -2.38 -19.22
CA ILE A 339 -8.93 -3.51 -19.47
C ILE A 339 -9.13 -4.43 -18.26
N ALA A 340 -8.11 -4.51 -17.39
CA ALA A 340 -8.09 -5.35 -16.19
C ALA A 340 -8.24 -4.55 -14.89
N THR A 341 -8.45 -3.23 -14.94
CA THR A 341 -8.56 -2.39 -13.74
C THR A 341 -10.02 -2.27 -13.31
N LEU A 342 -10.29 -2.65 -12.05
CA LEU A 342 -11.59 -2.50 -11.43
C LEU A 342 -11.92 -1.02 -11.19
N SER A 343 -13.19 -0.66 -11.32
CA SER A 343 -13.70 0.65 -10.85
C SER A 343 -13.70 0.71 -9.32
N ASP A 344 -13.83 1.91 -8.75
CA ASP A 344 -13.96 2.08 -7.30
C ASP A 344 -15.14 1.28 -6.72
N ALA A 345 -16.26 1.20 -7.46
CA ALA A 345 -17.40 0.39 -7.06
C ALA A 345 -17.11 -1.12 -7.07
N GLU A 346 -16.38 -1.61 -8.07
CA GLU A 346 -15.98 -3.01 -8.21
C GLU A 346 -14.87 -3.40 -7.21
N LEU A 347 -14.02 -2.47 -6.77
CA LEU A 347 -13.07 -2.68 -5.68
C LEU A 347 -13.76 -2.96 -4.34
N GLY A 348 -15.05 -2.60 -4.22
CA GLY A 348 -15.91 -3.04 -3.13
C GLY A 348 -15.37 -2.69 -1.74
N ARG A 349 -15.65 -3.60 -0.80
CA ARG A 349 -15.22 -3.45 0.58
C ARG A 349 -13.71 -3.67 0.73
N SER A 350 -13.06 -2.76 1.44
CA SER A 350 -11.68 -2.95 1.89
C SER A 350 -11.63 -3.52 3.31
N LEU A 351 -10.62 -4.34 3.57
CA LEU A 351 -10.27 -4.85 4.90
C LEU A 351 -9.12 -4.03 5.48
N ALA A 352 -9.20 -3.76 6.78
CA ALA A 352 -8.13 -3.05 7.48
C ALA A 352 -6.88 -3.95 7.63
N GLU A 353 -5.71 -3.32 7.61
CA GLU A 353 -4.45 -4.00 7.91
C GLU A 353 -4.39 -4.38 9.39
N PRO A 354 -3.91 -5.58 9.73
CA PRO A 354 -3.58 -5.94 11.10
C PRO A 354 -2.51 -5.02 11.70
N HIS A 355 -2.42 -5.02 13.02
CA HIS A 355 -1.35 -4.29 13.71
C HIS A 355 0.03 -4.72 13.21
N PRO A 356 0.99 -3.79 13.04
CA PRO A 356 2.29 -4.08 12.41
C PRO A 356 3.08 -5.21 13.06
N SER A 357 2.91 -5.42 14.37
CA SER A 357 3.62 -6.48 15.10
C SER A 357 3.29 -7.90 14.64
N TRP A 358 2.17 -8.11 13.90
CA TRP A 358 1.82 -9.41 13.33
C TRP A 358 2.72 -9.80 12.18
N VAL A 359 3.27 -8.85 11.41
CA VAL A 359 4.09 -9.11 10.22
C VAL A 359 5.32 -9.95 10.54
N PRO A 360 6.26 -9.53 11.41
CA PRO A 360 7.46 -10.32 11.68
C PRO A 360 7.14 -11.69 12.30
N ARG A 361 6.05 -11.80 13.05
CA ARG A 361 5.64 -13.07 13.64
C ARG A 361 5.11 -14.05 12.59
N LEU A 362 4.28 -13.58 11.66
CA LEU A 362 3.79 -14.40 10.54
C LEU A 362 4.93 -14.85 9.63
N GLU A 363 5.87 -13.96 9.31
CA GLU A 363 7.05 -14.26 8.51
C GLU A 363 7.90 -15.36 9.14
N MET A 364 8.19 -15.22 10.44
CA MET A 364 8.98 -16.19 11.18
C MET A 364 8.28 -17.55 11.24
N ALA A 365 6.99 -17.58 11.56
CA ALA A 365 6.20 -18.81 11.63
C ALA A 365 6.11 -19.50 10.28
N TRP A 366 5.91 -18.73 9.19
CA TRP A 366 5.91 -19.28 7.82
C TRP A 366 7.27 -19.88 7.47
N LYS A 367 8.36 -19.15 7.74
CA LYS A 367 9.72 -19.61 7.45
C LYS A 367 10.06 -20.92 8.18
N GLN A 368 9.69 -21.02 9.45
CA GLN A 368 9.90 -22.22 10.23
C GLN A 368 9.15 -23.44 9.69
N ARG A 369 7.92 -23.23 9.16
CA ARG A 369 7.04 -24.32 8.67
C ARG A 369 7.36 -24.74 7.24
N TYR A 370 7.71 -23.81 6.37
CA TYR A 370 7.74 -24.05 4.93
C TYR A 370 9.09 -23.80 4.25
N ALA A 371 10.00 -23.01 4.84
CA ALA A 371 11.32 -22.74 4.27
C ALA A 371 12.44 -23.65 4.80
N SER A 372 12.19 -24.44 5.84
CA SER A 372 13.19 -25.28 6.52
C SER A 372 13.60 -26.55 5.75
N GLY A 373 13.31 -26.64 4.47
CA GLY A 373 13.62 -27.78 3.59
C GLY A 373 14.27 -27.39 2.27
N GLN A 374 14.81 -26.17 2.16
CA GLN A 374 15.57 -25.72 0.99
C GLN A 374 17.06 -25.68 1.29
#